data_7e410b8c542cd50ffb8738216dad29ee
#
_entry.id   7e410b8c542cd50ffb8738216dad29ee
#
_cell.length_a   1.000
_cell.length_b   1.000
_cell.length_c   1.000
_cell.angle_alpha   90.00
_cell.angle_beta   90.00
_cell.angle_gamma   90.00
#
_symmetry.space_group_name_H-M   'P 1'
#
loop_
_entity.id
_entity.type
_entity.pdbx_description
1 polymer ?
#
loop_
_entity_poly.entity_id
_entity_poly.type
_entity_poly.pdbx_seq_one_letter_code
_entity_poly.pdbx_strand_id
1 'polypeptide(L)'
;MRKLAIVLIIIVALIPLIIAPFTFRDQVQGFLSWLFNNGGDQNNQDPNSDLDLVDTNVPRVFNETSCISFITPNDPSVVNLRNEILQDPIAALTPDWMKFRDWVGNRIEYRSDSEIHGERDFWQFSNETIKLETGDCEDFSILLCSLLRSNGWETDSVYVIVGEQNSQYHAWVRLFWNDIQYNIEPQGSGFDMIAGDVTYLSGYRAVYYFNDQEFGHV
;
A
#
# COMPACT_ATOMS: atom_id res chain seq x y z
N MET A 1 13.76 43.50 -9.27
CA MET A 1 12.79 43.04 -10.28
C MET A 1 12.80 41.52 -10.49
N ARG A 2 13.97 40.83 -10.62
CA ARG A 2 14.00 39.37 -10.79
C ARG A 2 13.38 38.57 -9.61
N LYS A 3 13.56 38.98 -8.36
CA LYS A 3 13.02 38.28 -7.18
C LYS A 3 11.49 38.36 -7.08
N LEU A 4 10.89 39.46 -7.53
CA LEU A 4 9.42 39.64 -7.54
C LEU A 4 8.76 38.77 -8.63
N ALA A 5 9.40 38.59 -9.77
CA ALA A 5 8.90 37.73 -10.84
C ALA A 5 8.90 36.24 -10.45
N ILE A 6 9.92 35.80 -9.70
CA ILE A 6 10.00 34.41 -9.21
C ILE A 6 8.89 34.13 -8.17
N VAL A 7 8.65 35.06 -7.25
CA VAL A 7 7.56 34.93 -6.25
C VAL A 7 6.19 34.91 -6.92
N LEU A 8 5.98 35.73 -7.94
CA LEU A 8 4.71 35.77 -8.68
C LEU A 8 4.47 34.47 -9.50
N ILE A 9 5.52 33.90 -10.08
CA ILE A 9 5.44 32.61 -10.80
C ILE A 9 5.10 31.46 -9.84
N ILE A 10 5.68 31.49 -8.63
CA ILE A 10 5.38 30.47 -7.62
C ILE A 10 3.92 30.59 -7.12
N ILE A 11 3.42 31.80 -6.90
CA ILE A 11 2.04 32.02 -6.46
C ILE A 11 1.04 31.63 -7.56
N VAL A 12 1.30 31.98 -8.81
CA VAL A 12 0.43 31.60 -9.94
C VAL A 12 0.43 30.09 -10.21
N ALA A 13 1.55 29.42 -9.94
CA ALA A 13 1.62 27.95 -10.06
C ALA A 13 0.94 27.19 -8.91
N LEU A 14 0.82 27.81 -7.73
CA LEU A 14 0.20 27.18 -6.54
C LEU A 14 -1.33 27.33 -6.50
N ILE A 15 -1.92 28.34 -7.13
CA ILE A 15 -3.38 28.54 -7.15
C ILE A 15 -4.12 27.38 -7.85
N PRO A 16 -3.66 26.84 -9.00
CA PRO A 16 -4.28 25.64 -9.60
C PRO A 16 -4.12 24.38 -8.75
N LEU A 17 -3.06 24.27 -7.94
CA LEU A 17 -2.83 23.12 -7.07
C LEU A 17 -3.87 23.00 -5.93
N ILE A 18 -4.42 24.12 -5.47
CA ILE A 18 -5.40 24.15 -4.38
C ILE A 18 -6.81 23.76 -4.88
N ILE A 19 -7.08 23.95 -6.17
CA ILE A 19 -8.41 23.78 -6.79
C ILE A 19 -8.45 22.58 -7.74
N ALA A 20 -7.29 21.99 -8.09
CA ALA A 20 -7.19 20.87 -9.03
C ALA A 20 -7.72 19.56 -8.42
N PRO A 21 -8.37 18.69 -9.22
CA PRO A 21 -8.71 17.35 -8.81
C PRO A 21 -7.45 16.61 -8.32
N PHE A 22 -7.61 15.76 -7.34
CA PHE A 22 -6.55 15.01 -6.66
C PHE A 22 -5.50 14.38 -7.59
N THR A 23 -5.92 13.80 -8.72
CA THR A 23 -5.05 13.18 -9.73
C THR A 23 -4.00 14.10 -10.36
N PHE A 24 -4.30 15.39 -10.53
CA PHE A 24 -3.34 16.36 -11.08
C PHE A 24 -2.30 16.79 -10.04
N ARG A 25 -2.70 16.86 -8.78
CA ARG A 25 -1.81 17.15 -7.65
C ARG A 25 -0.73 16.08 -7.51
N ASP A 26 -1.11 14.81 -7.63
CA ASP A 26 -0.19 13.67 -7.47
C ASP A 26 0.84 13.59 -8.58
N GLN A 27 0.44 13.86 -9.84
CA GLN A 27 1.38 13.94 -10.97
C GLN A 27 2.40 15.06 -10.80
N VAL A 28 1.98 16.23 -10.29
CA VAL A 28 2.91 17.37 -10.05
C VAL A 28 3.85 17.07 -8.88
N GLN A 29 3.38 16.40 -7.83
CA GLN A 29 4.23 16.01 -6.70
C GLN A 29 5.25 14.92 -7.08
N GLY A 30 4.84 13.92 -7.85
CA GLY A 30 5.76 12.92 -8.40
C GLY A 30 6.85 13.55 -9.27
N PHE A 31 6.49 14.53 -10.12
CA PHE A 31 7.45 15.27 -10.95
C PHE A 31 8.40 16.15 -10.12
N LEU A 32 7.90 16.84 -9.10
CA LEU A 32 8.73 17.65 -8.21
C LEU A 32 9.67 16.79 -7.37
N SER A 33 9.20 15.68 -6.83
CA SER A 33 10.02 14.70 -6.10
C SER A 33 11.14 14.15 -6.99
N TRP A 34 10.82 13.79 -8.23
CA TRP A 34 11.81 13.35 -9.22
C TRP A 34 12.87 14.43 -9.49
N LEU A 35 12.47 15.71 -9.63
CA LEU A 35 13.39 16.85 -9.87
C LEU A 35 14.34 17.10 -8.70
N PHE A 36 13.90 16.88 -7.46
CA PHE A 36 14.70 17.16 -6.26
C PHE A 36 15.55 15.97 -5.81
N ASN A 37 15.17 14.72 -6.13
CA ASN A 37 15.88 13.51 -5.70
C ASN A 37 16.92 13.00 -6.71
N ASN A 38 16.92 13.46 -7.97
CA ASN A 38 17.92 13.04 -8.96
C ASN A 38 19.24 13.85 -8.91
N GLY A 39 19.57 14.46 -7.80
CA GLY A 39 20.76 15.30 -7.60
C GLY A 39 21.85 14.74 -6.67
N GLY A 40 21.94 13.46 -6.42
CA GLY A 40 22.97 12.93 -5.51
C GLY A 40 23.19 11.44 -5.56
N ASP A 41 24.41 11.09 -5.94
CA ASP A 41 25.16 9.85 -5.75
C ASP A 41 24.51 8.50 -6.07
N GLN A 42 24.93 7.95 -7.19
CA GLN A 42 24.85 6.52 -7.52
C GLN A 42 25.86 5.73 -6.65
N ASN A 43 25.48 5.27 -5.49
CA ASN A 43 26.14 4.14 -4.85
C ASN A 43 25.60 2.86 -5.48
N ASN A 44 26.47 2.19 -6.26
CA ASN A 44 26.29 0.81 -6.74
C ASN A 44 26.23 -0.14 -5.53
N GLN A 45 25.06 -0.32 -4.95
CA GLN A 45 24.77 -1.50 -4.14
C GLN A 45 24.01 -2.50 -5.03
N ASP A 46 24.51 -3.74 -5.04
CA ASP A 46 23.86 -4.87 -5.70
C ASP A 46 22.44 -5.01 -5.12
N PRO A 47 21.37 -4.88 -5.93
CA PRO A 47 19.99 -4.97 -5.42
C PRO A 47 19.65 -6.35 -4.83
N ASN A 48 20.50 -7.35 -4.98
CA ASN A 48 20.30 -8.69 -4.43
C ASN A 48 20.94 -8.95 -3.05
N SER A 49 21.68 -7.98 -2.48
CA SER A 49 22.44 -8.25 -1.24
C SER A 49 21.61 -8.28 0.05
N ASP A 50 20.34 -7.80 0.04
CA ASP A 50 19.50 -7.69 1.24
C ASP A 50 18.29 -8.65 1.25
N LEU A 51 18.21 -9.61 0.32
CA LEU A 51 17.16 -10.64 0.34
C LEU A 51 17.40 -11.76 1.37
N ASP A 52 18.51 -11.71 2.10
CA ASP A 52 18.96 -12.79 3.00
C ASP A 52 18.13 -12.98 4.29
N LEU A 53 17.05 -12.21 4.49
CA LEU A 53 16.19 -12.34 5.68
C LEU A 53 14.80 -12.92 5.37
N VAL A 54 14.55 -13.34 4.15
CA VAL A 54 13.28 -13.97 3.79
C VAL A 54 13.31 -15.43 4.24
N ASP A 55 12.33 -15.83 5.06
CA ASP A 55 12.15 -17.23 5.44
C ASP A 55 11.74 -18.05 4.20
N THR A 56 12.74 -18.71 3.58
CA THR A 56 12.55 -19.55 2.39
C THR A 56 11.68 -20.79 2.64
N ASN A 57 11.30 -21.05 3.90
CA ASN A 57 10.49 -22.22 4.27
C ASN A 57 8.99 -21.91 4.25
N VAL A 58 8.56 -20.64 4.14
CA VAL A 58 7.16 -20.29 4.03
C VAL A 58 6.67 -20.58 2.62
N PRO A 59 5.61 -21.40 2.43
CA PRO A 59 5.00 -21.60 1.12
C PRO A 59 4.54 -20.27 0.51
N ARG A 60 4.94 -20.03 -0.74
CA ARG A 60 4.67 -18.77 -1.46
C ARG A 60 3.32 -18.73 -2.16
N VAL A 61 2.38 -19.51 -1.69
CA VAL A 61 0.98 -19.57 -2.16
C VAL A 61 0.05 -19.49 -0.97
N PHE A 62 -1.22 -19.17 -1.21
CA PHE A 62 -2.20 -19.17 -0.13
C PHE A 62 -2.17 -20.49 0.64
N ASN A 63 -2.00 -20.37 1.96
CA ASN A 63 -2.05 -21.49 2.88
C ASN A 63 -2.58 -21.01 4.22
N GLU A 64 -3.66 -21.63 4.71
CA GLU A 64 -4.36 -21.28 5.95
C GLU A 64 -3.46 -21.24 7.19
N THR A 65 -2.39 -22.04 7.20
CA THR A 65 -1.49 -22.13 8.35
C THR A 65 -0.38 -21.09 8.31
N SER A 66 0.07 -20.70 7.11
CA SER A 66 1.25 -19.84 6.93
C SER A 66 0.93 -18.42 6.46
N CYS A 67 -0.30 -18.13 6.02
CA CYS A 67 -0.66 -16.79 5.51
C CYS A 67 -0.40 -15.67 6.51
N ILE A 68 -0.56 -15.92 7.81
CA ILE A 68 -0.26 -14.94 8.87
C ILE A 68 1.21 -14.48 8.87
N SER A 69 2.14 -15.32 8.40
CA SER A 69 3.57 -15.00 8.37
C SER A 69 3.93 -13.92 7.36
N PHE A 70 3.08 -13.66 6.36
CA PHE A 70 3.29 -12.59 5.38
C PHE A 70 3.04 -11.20 5.95
N ILE A 71 2.23 -11.08 7.01
CA ILE A 71 1.99 -9.81 7.69
C ILE A 71 3.12 -9.56 8.67
N THR A 72 4.01 -8.63 8.34
CA THR A 72 5.29 -8.41 9.03
C THR A 72 5.39 -6.98 9.59
N PRO A 73 4.56 -6.59 10.60
CA PRO A 73 4.48 -5.21 11.08
C PRO A 73 5.77 -4.71 11.75
N ASN A 74 6.62 -5.62 12.20
CA ASN A 74 7.89 -5.31 12.87
C ASN A 74 9.10 -5.40 11.95
N ASP A 75 8.91 -5.73 10.67
CA ASP A 75 9.99 -5.71 9.68
C ASP A 75 10.58 -4.30 9.57
N PRO A 76 11.92 -4.14 9.61
CA PRO A 76 12.56 -2.84 9.53
C PRO A 76 12.15 -2.01 8.32
N SER A 77 11.93 -2.63 7.16
CA SER A 77 11.50 -1.94 5.93
C SER A 77 10.08 -1.38 6.09
N VAL A 78 9.17 -2.15 6.70
CA VAL A 78 7.79 -1.71 6.99
C VAL A 78 7.79 -0.57 8.00
N VAL A 79 8.57 -0.69 9.09
CA VAL A 79 8.68 0.36 10.12
C VAL A 79 9.27 1.65 9.55
N ASN A 80 10.30 1.56 8.73
CA ASN A 80 10.92 2.71 8.09
C ASN A 80 9.96 3.38 7.12
N LEU A 81 9.29 2.61 6.27
CA LEU A 81 8.30 3.11 5.32
C LEU A 81 7.12 3.78 6.03
N ARG A 82 6.56 3.16 7.10
CA ARG A 82 5.53 3.80 7.93
C ARG A 82 5.97 5.16 8.43
N ASN A 83 7.18 5.26 8.98
CA ASN A 83 7.72 6.51 9.52
C ASN A 83 7.89 7.57 8.41
N GLU A 84 8.35 7.17 7.23
CA GLU A 84 8.48 8.05 6.06
C GLU A 84 7.12 8.63 5.64
N ILE A 85 6.11 7.77 5.47
CA ILE A 85 4.76 8.19 5.06
C ILE A 85 4.15 9.17 6.07
N LEU A 86 4.36 8.94 7.36
CA LEU A 86 3.80 9.78 8.42
C LEU A 86 4.50 11.13 8.57
N GLN A 87 5.71 11.28 8.05
CA GLN A 87 6.45 12.56 8.08
C GLN A 87 5.95 13.56 7.03
N ASP A 88 5.08 13.17 6.08
CA ASP A 88 4.55 14.09 5.07
C ASP A 88 3.67 15.18 5.73
N PRO A 89 4.14 16.44 5.77
CA PRO A 89 3.41 17.52 6.43
C PRO A 89 2.12 17.91 5.68
N ILE A 90 2.01 17.60 4.39
CA ILE A 90 0.85 17.93 3.56
C ILE A 90 -0.32 17.04 3.93
N ALA A 91 -0.04 15.83 4.40
CA ALA A 91 -1.03 14.86 4.81
C ALA A 91 -1.49 15.00 6.28
N ALA A 92 -1.13 16.08 6.98
CA ALA A 92 -1.39 16.25 8.42
C ALA A 92 -2.87 16.14 8.83
N LEU A 93 -3.80 16.41 7.91
CA LEU A 93 -5.26 16.31 8.15
C LEU A 93 -5.87 15.00 7.59
N THR A 94 -5.07 14.16 6.94
CA THR A 94 -5.53 12.89 6.38
C THR A 94 -5.36 11.80 7.42
N PRO A 95 -6.35 10.94 7.66
CA PRO A 95 -6.20 9.77 8.52
C PRO A 95 -5.02 8.90 8.07
N ASP A 96 -4.27 8.33 9.02
CA ASP A 96 -3.04 7.59 8.71
C ASP A 96 -3.29 6.38 7.78
N TRP A 97 -4.42 5.69 7.94
CA TRP A 97 -4.77 4.58 7.07
C TRP A 97 -4.94 4.99 5.60
N MET A 98 -5.46 6.19 5.34
CA MET A 98 -5.57 6.75 3.99
C MET A 98 -4.19 7.06 3.41
N LYS A 99 -3.26 7.59 4.24
CA LYS A 99 -1.88 7.85 3.80
C LYS A 99 -1.19 6.57 3.35
N PHE A 100 -1.31 5.51 4.16
CA PHE A 100 -0.72 4.21 3.82
C PHE A 100 -1.32 3.63 2.54
N ARG A 101 -2.64 3.63 2.45
CA ARG A 101 -3.35 3.14 1.26
C ARG A 101 -2.96 3.94 0.01
N ASP A 102 -2.92 5.26 0.10
CA ASP A 102 -2.56 6.11 -1.04
C ASP A 102 -1.10 5.91 -1.44
N TRP A 103 -0.21 5.70 -0.48
CA TRP A 103 1.18 5.36 -0.78
C TRP A 103 1.26 4.03 -1.53
N VAL A 104 0.64 2.98 -1.02
CA VAL A 104 0.63 1.64 -1.63
C VAL A 104 0.05 1.71 -3.05
N GLY A 105 -1.13 2.30 -3.22
CA GLY A 105 -1.80 2.37 -4.51
C GLY A 105 -1.11 3.24 -5.56
N ASN A 106 -0.27 4.20 -5.15
CA ASN A 106 0.42 5.10 -6.09
C ASN A 106 1.87 4.70 -6.36
N ARG A 107 2.50 3.92 -5.47
CA ARG A 107 3.93 3.57 -5.58
C ARG A 107 4.16 2.17 -6.08
N ILE A 108 3.27 1.23 -5.77
CA ILE A 108 3.41 -0.15 -6.20
C ILE A 108 2.74 -0.28 -7.57
N GLU A 109 3.48 -0.78 -8.58
CA GLU A 109 2.96 -1.09 -9.90
C GLU A 109 2.24 -2.44 -9.87
N TYR A 110 0.98 -2.48 -10.31
CA TYR A 110 0.28 -3.76 -10.42
C TYR A 110 0.87 -4.62 -11.54
N ARG A 111 1.35 -5.79 -11.18
CA ARG A 111 1.81 -6.84 -12.09
C ARG A 111 1.41 -8.20 -11.55
N SER A 112 1.03 -9.10 -12.44
CA SER A 112 0.73 -10.47 -12.05
C SER A 112 1.98 -11.25 -11.66
N ASP A 113 1.83 -12.24 -10.80
CA ASP A 113 2.90 -13.15 -10.40
C ASP A 113 3.62 -13.81 -11.58
N SER A 114 2.87 -14.15 -12.63
CA SER A 114 3.45 -14.72 -13.84
C SER A 114 4.40 -13.75 -14.56
N GLU A 115 4.20 -12.44 -14.43
CA GLU A 115 5.09 -11.42 -15.01
C GLU A 115 6.31 -11.15 -14.13
N ILE A 116 6.15 -11.20 -12.80
CA ILE A 116 7.22 -10.90 -11.84
C ILE A 116 8.08 -12.12 -11.57
N HIS A 117 7.43 -13.26 -11.25
CA HIS A 117 8.08 -14.46 -10.72
C HIS A 117 8.09 -15.64 -11.68
N GLY A 118 7.31 -15.56 -12.78
CA GLY A 118 7.11 -16.70 -13.70
C GLY A 118 6.22 -17.80 -13.12
N GLU A 119 5.63 -17.58 -11.96
CA GLU A 119 4.74 -18.49 -11.26
C GLU A 119 3.28 -18.04 -11.44
N ARG A 120 2.34 -18.93 -11.18
CA ARG A 120 0.92 -18.62 -11.31
C ARG A 120 0.35 -17.89 -10.07
N ASP A 121 0.94 -18.15 -8.91
CA ASP A 121 0.56 -17.63 -7.60
C ASP A 121 1.83 -17.57 -6.75
N PHE A 122 2.24 -16.39 -6.30
CA PHE A 122 3.48 -16.19 -5.55
C PHE A 122 3.35 -15.00 -4.60
N TRP A 123 3.05 -15.27 -3.36
CA TRP A 123 2.89 -14.28 -2.31
C TRP A 123 4.23 -13.67 -1.87
N GLN A 124 4.31 -12.36 -1.91
CA GLN A 124 5.47 -11.60 -1.43
C GLN A 124 5.33 -11.24 0.05
N PHE A 125 6.46 -11.23 0.77
CA PHE A 125 6.52 -10.52 2.05
C PHE A 125 6.50 -9.00 1.81
N SER A 126 6.06 -8.23 2.82
CA SER A 126 5.97 -6.77 2.68
C SER A 126 7.29 -6.11 2.27
N ASN A 127 8.44 -6.58 2.77
CA ASN A 127 9.76 -6.07 2.41
C ASN A 127 10.14 -6.35 0.95
N GLU A 128 9.66 -7.47 0.37
CA GLU A 128 9.84 -7.78 -1.04
C GLU A 128 9.02 -6.83 -1.91
N THR A 129 7.74 -6.61 -1.58
CA THR A 129 6.87 -5.68 -2.29
C THR A 129 7.41 -4.24 -2.23
N ILE A 130 7.92 -3.80 -1.06
CA ILE A 130 8.56 -2.49 -0.90
C ILE A 130 9.79 -2.38 -1.82
N LYS A 131 10.63 -3.42 -1.88
CA LYS A 131 11.87 -3.40 -2.66
C LYS A 131 11.63 -3.49 -4.16
N LEU A 132 10.67 -4.32 -4.58
CA LEU A 132 10.35 -4.52 -6.00
C LEU A 132 9.50 -3.38 -6.58
N GLU A 133 8.77 -2.66 -5.73
CA GLU A 133 7.73 -1.68 -6.11
C GLU A 133 6.69 -2.29 -7.09
N THR A 134 6.52 -3.61 -7.07
CA THR A 134 5.54 -4.35 -7.89
C THR A 134 4.90 -5.46 -7.09
N GLY A 135 3.68 -5.84 -7.46
CA GLY A 135 2.95 -6.96 -6.86
C GLY A 135 1.54 -7.07 -7.46
N ASP A 136 0.78 -8.05 -7.02
CA ASP A 136 -0.63 -8.15 -7.38
C ASP A 136 -1.55 -8.00 -6.14
N CYS A 137 -2.78 -8.50 -6.18
CA CYS A 137 -3.80 -8.09 -5.20
C CYS A 137 -3.47 -8.47 -3.75
N GLU A 138 -2.90 -9.64 -3.52
CA GLU A 138 -2.52 -10.07 -2.18
C GLU A 138 -1.28 -9.32 -1.66
N ASP A 139 -0.29 -9.04 -2.51
CA ASP A 139 0.92 -8.31 -2.14
C ASP A 139 0.61 -6.89 -1.66
N PHE A 140 -0.26 -6.20 -2.40
CA PHE A 140 -0.77 -4.88 -2.00
C PHE A 140 -1.51 -4.94 -0.66
N SER A 141 -2.34 -5.98 -0.48
CA SER A 141 -3.14 -6.15 0.73
C SER A 141 -2.29 -6.51 1.95
N ILE A 142 -1.29 -7.38 1.76
CA ILE A 142 -0.29 -7.77 2.76
C ILE A 142 0.51 -6.55 3.22
N LEU A 143 1.03 -5.76 2.27
CA LEU A 143 1.80 -4.56 2.59
C LEU A 143 0.94 -3.52 3.35
N LEU A 144 -0.28 -3.24 2.88
CA LEU A 144 -1.17 -2.29 3.55
C LEU A 144 -1.53 -2.77 4.97
N CYS A 145 -1.88 -4.04 5.14
CA CYS A 145 -2.17 -4.62 6.45
C CYS A 145 -0.94 -4.51 7.38
N SER A 146 0.25 -4.84 6.89
CA SER A 146 1.51 -4.72 7.66
C SER A 146 1.79 -3.29 8.11
N LEU A 147 1.57 -2.29 7.25
CA LEU A 147 1.73 -0.88 7.59
C LEU A 147 0.73 -0.43 8.67
N LEU A 148 -0.54 -0.83 8.55
CA LEU A 148 -1.58 -0.53 9.52
C LEU A 148 -1.26 -1.15 10.88
N ARG A 149 -0.93 -2.44 10.90
CA ARG A 149 -0.52 -3.15 12.12
C ARG A 149 0.74 -2.53 12.74
N SER A 150 1.72 -2.15 11.93
CA SER A 150 2.93 -1.44 12.37
C SER A 150 2.62 -0.08 13.00
N ASN A 151 1.51 0.57 12.59
CA ASN A 151 1.05 1.85 13.14
C ASN A 151 0.16 1.70 14.37
N GLY A 152 0.07 0.50 14.95
CA GLY A 152 -0.66 0.24 16.20
C GLY A 152 -2.14 -0.02 16.04
N TRP A 153 -2.63 -0.34 14.83
CA TRP A 153 -3.99 -0.83 14.67
C TRP A 153 -4.14 -2.17 15.39
N GLU A 154 -5.20 -2.30 16.18
CA GLU A 154 -5.46 -3.51 16.97
C GLU A 154 -5.71 -4.74 16.09
N THR A 155 -5.48 -5.93 16.65
CA THR A 155 -5.61 -7.20 15.93
C THR A 155 -7.01 -7.41 15.36
N ASP A 156 -8.04 -7.03 16.10
CA ASP A 156 -9.45 -7.14 15.71
C ASP A 156 -9.93 -6.01 14.78
N SER A 157 -9.04 -5.12 14.40
CA SER A 157 -9.40 -3.90 13.66
C SER A 157 -8.92 -3.88 12.21
N VAL A 158 -8.00 -4.79 11.79
CA VAL A 158 -7.50 -4.83 10.42
C VAL A 158 -7.16 -6.24 9.96
N TYR A 159 -7.56 -6.56 8.73
CA TYR A 159 -7.39 -7.88 8.13
C TYR A 159 -7.13 -7.78 6.63
N VAL A 160 -6.33 -8.68 6.10
CA VAL A 160 -6.38 -9.06 4.69
C VAL A 160 -7.58 -9.99 4.51
N ILE A 161 -8.38 -9.72 3.50
CA ILE A 161 -9.50 -10.58 3.10
C ILE A 161 -9.13 -11.25 1.78
N VAL A 162 -9.32 -12.56 1.72
CA VAL A 162 -9.20 -13.34 0.49
C VAL A 162 -10.59 -13.85 0.11
N GLY A 163 -10.94 -13.69 -1.14
CA GLY A 163 -12.26 -14.08 -1.60
C GLY A 163 -12.41 -13.95 -3.11
N GLU A 164 -13.55 -13.47 -3.54
CA GLU A 164 -13.87 -13.24 -4.95
C GLU A 164 -14.42 -11.84 -5.19
N GLN A 165 -14.03 -11.24 -6.29
CA GLN A 165 -14.68 -10.07 -6.86
C GLN A 165 -15.16 -10.42 -8.26
N ASN A 166 -16.49 -10.34 -8.50
CA ASN A 166 -17.08 -10.69 -9.79
C ASN A 166 -16.67 -12.10 -10.29
N SER A 167 -16.61 -13.08 -9.39
CA SER A 167 -16.20 -14.47 -9.62
C SER A 167 -14.73 -14.66 -9.98
N GLN A 168 -13.88 -13.67 -9.75
CA GLN A 168 -12.42 -13.78 -9.85
C GLN A 168 -11.82 -13.77 -8.45
N TYR A 169 -10.80 -14.57 -8.22
CA TYR A 169 -10.05 -14.51 -6.96
C TYR A 169 -9.47 -13.12 -6.76
N HIS A 170 -9.59 -12.64 -5.51
CA HIS A 170 -9.20 -11.30 -5.17
C HIS A 170 -8.83 -11.18 -3.70
N ALA A 171 -7.91 -10.24 -3.38
CA ALA A 171 -7.56 -9.88 -2.03
C ALA A 171 -7.73 -8.37 -1.82
N TRP A 172 -8.22 -7.98 -0.64
CA TRP A 172 -8.39 -6.58 -0.24
C TRP A 172 -8.19 -6.44 1.27
N VAL A 173 -8.24 -5.21 1.79
CA VAL A 173 -8.11 -4.96 3.22
C VAL A 173 -9.46 -4.57 3.82
N ARG A 174 -9.82 -5.22 4.93
CA ARG A 174 -10.92 -4.82 5.80
C ARG A 174 -10.35 -4.14 7.03
N LEU A 175 -10.90 -2.98 7.37
CA LEU A 175 -10.59 -2.33 8.63
C LEU A 175 -11.85 -1.82 9.33
N PHE A 176 -11.77 -1.73 10.67
CA PHE A 176 -12.78 -1.12 11.50
C PHE A 176 -12.26 0.21 12.02
N TRP A 177 -12.92 1.30 11.65
CA TRP A 177 -12.55 2.65 12.05
C TRP A 177 -13.78 3.43 12.49
N ASN A 178 -13.73 4.00 13.70
CA ASN A 178 -14.88 4.68 14.32
C ASN A 178 -16.17 3.82 14.33
N ASP A 179 -16.04 2.56 14.70
CA ASP A 179 -17.13 1.55 14.75
C ASP A 179 -17.77 1.24 13.38
N ILE A 180 -17.14 1.66 12.30
CA ILE A 180 -17.59 1.37 10.94
C ILE A 180 -16.60 0.42 10.26
N GLN A 181 -17.13 -0.64 9.66
CA GLN A 181 -16.36 -1.51 8.78
C GLN A 181 -16.12 -0.82 7.43
N TYR A 182 -14.88 -0.84 6.99
CA TYR A 182 -14.47 -0.40 5.66
C TYR A 182 -13.80 -1.56 4.94
N ASN A 183 -14.08 -1.70 3.65
CA ASN A 183 -13.33 -2.56 2.75
C ASN A 183 -12.60 -1.65 1.77
N ILE A 184 -11.31 -1.86 1.65
CA ILE A 184 -10.37 -0.95 0.98
C ILE A 184 -9.67 -1.71 -0.13
N GLU A 185 -9.73 -1.17 -1.34
CA GLU A 185 -8.90 -1.61 -2.45
C GLU A 185 -7.53 -0.94 -2.38
N PRO A 186 -6.47 -1.69 -2.04
CA PRO A 186 -5.15 -1.10 -1.94
C PRO A 186 -4.50 -0.82 -3.30
N GLN A 187 -4.98 -1.44 -4.38
CA GLN A 187 -4.45 -1.28 -5.74
C GLN A 187 -4.95 -0.03 -6.45
N GLY A 188 -6.02 0.57 -5.95
CA GLY A 188 -6.66 1.68 -6.61
C GLY A 188 -6.06 3.03 -6.23
N SER A 189 -6.22 4.00 -7.12
CA SER A 189 -6.06 5.41 -6.81
C SER A 189 -7.42 6.04 -6.52
N GLY A 190 -7.51 6.93 -5.54
CA GLY A 190 -8.75 7.62 -5.22
C GLY A 190 -9.57 6.98 -4.09
N PHE A 191 -10.88 7.14 -4.09
CA PHE A 191 -11.76 6.71 -3.01
C PHE A 191 -12.32 5.29 -3.20
N ASP A 192 -11.49 4.32 -3.64
CA ASP A 192 -11.93 2.94 -3.78
C ASP A 192 -12.02 2.26 -2.41
N MET A 193 -12.91 2.79 -1.60
CA MET A 193 -13.29 2.18 -0.33
C MET A 193 -14.81 2.13 -0.22
N ILE A 194 -15.29 1.06 0.35
CA ILE A 194 -16.71 0.84 0.56
C ILE A 194 -16.94 0.66 2.07
N ALA A 195 -17.77 1.53 2.64
CA ALA A 195 -18.23 1.39 4.01
C ALA A 195 -19.29 0.28 4.11
N GLY A 196 -19.19 -0.55 5.15
CA GLY A 196 -20.13 -1.61 5.42
C GLY A 196 -19.79 -2.94 4.77
N ASP A 197 -20.75 -3.84 4.73
CA ASP A 197 -20.58 -5.18 4.14
C ASP A 197 -20.61 -5.08 2.61
N VAL A 198 -19.44 -5.24 1.99
CA VAL A 198 -19.29 -5.16 0.54
C VAL A 198 -20.01 -6.24 -0.23
N THR A 199 -20.30 -7.38 0.40
CA THR A 199 -20.91 -8.56 -0.23
C THR A 199 -22.24 -8.21 -0.92
N TYR A 200 -22.96 -7.22 -0.42
CA TYR A 200 -24.25 -6.81 -0.98
C TYR A 200 -24.18 -5.69 -2.03
N LEU A 201 -23.06 -4.99 -2.12
CA LEU A 201 -22.99 -3.75 -2.87
C LEU A 201 -22.14 -3.82 -4.16
N SER A 202 -21.20 -4.79 -4.27
CA SER A 202 -20.12 -4.68 -5.27
C SER A 202 -19.64 -5.99 -5.87
N GLY A 203 -20.36 -7.11 -5.65
CA GLY A 203 -19.95 -8.42 -6.17
C GLY A 203 -18.76 -9.05 -5.45
N TYR A 204 -18.39 -8.54 -4.28
CA TYR A 204 -17.39 -9.15 -3.41
C TYR A 204 -18.01 -10.31 -2.62
N ARG A 205 -17.23 -11.37 -2.44
CA ARG A 205 -17.54 -12.49 -1.57
C ARG A 205 -16.30 -12.84 -0.75
N ALA A 206 -16.25 -12.40 0.49
CA ALA A 206 -15.18 -12.77 1.42
C ALA A 206 -15.28 -14.27 1.76
N VAL A 207 -14.13 -14.93 1.83
CA VAL A 207 -14.02 -16.36 2.16
C VAL A 207 -13.14 -16.53 3.39
N TYR A 208 -11.97 -15.89 3.40
CA TYR A 208 -11.01 -15.95 4.48
C TYR A 208 -10.62 -14.54 4.94
N TYR A 209 -10.18 -14.46 6.18
CA TYR A 209 -9.54 -13.27 6.73
C TYR A 209 -8.30 -13.67 7.53
N PHE A 210 -7.29 -12.81 7.53
CA PHE A 210 -6.10 -12.99 8.36
C PHE A 210 -5.37 -11.68 8.62
N ASN A 211 -4.55 -11.68 9.67
CA ASN A 211 -3.52 -10.69 9.93
C ASN A 211 -2.28 -11.38 10.53
N ASP A 212 -1.41 -10.66 11.24
CA ASP A 212 -0.19 -11.22 11.86
C ASP A 212 -0.46 -12.12 13.08
N GLN A 213 -1.69 -12.21 13.57
CA GLN A 213 -2.03 -12.93 14.80
C GLN A 213 -3.08 -14.01 14.59
N GLU A 214 -3.98 -13.85 13.65
CA GLU A 214 -5.12 -14.74 13.49
C GLU A 214 -5.49 -14.98 12.03
N PHE A 215 -6.09 -16.13 11.80
CA PHE A 215 -6.72 -16.58 10.56
C PHE A 215 -8.11 -17.10 10.84
N GLY A 216 -9.06 -16.87 9.93
CA GLY A 216 -10.40 -17.41 10.04
C GLY A 216 -11.17 -17.43 8.72
N HIS A 217 -12.36 -18.04 8.81
CA HIS A 217 -13.34 -18.10 7.72
C HIS A 217 -14.42 -17.05 7.95
N VAL A 218 -14.93 -16.42 6.89
CA VAL A 218 -16.03 -15.45 6.93
C VAL A 218 -17.38 -16.15 6.91
#